data_be436c88eecc1024afdda108b7fabaea
#
_entry.id   be436c88eecc1024afdda108b7fabaea
#
_cell.length_a   1.000
_cell.length_b   1.000
_cell.length_c   1.000
_cell.angle_alpha   90.00
_cell.angle_beta   90.00
_cell.angle_gamma   90.00
#
_symmetry.space_group_name_H-M   'P 1'
#
loop_
_entity.id
_entity.type
_entity.pdbx_description
1 polymer ?
#
loop_
_entity_poly.entity_id
_entity_poly.type
_entity_poly.pdbx_seq_one_letter_code
_entity_poly.pdbx_strand_id
1 'polypeptide(L)'
;MISQQAHNLWSRRAFLKVSLVGMALIGSRLALPDWASAEALPEGRLRLFNVNSQERLTVRYRNRLGRYDQTALQDINYFLRCYHSDQVCQMDVQLLEYLNQILSLVGQGKEVRVFSAYRSPTYNNLLVRLGRGAVPKSLHTTGQAMDIAIPGVRLSQVRRTAQMLKLGGVGNYARRGFIHLDTGPVRYW
;
A
#
# COMPACT_ATOMS: atom_id res chain seq x y z
N MET A 1 38.20 17.09 6.45
CA MET A 1 37.17 16.81 7.46
C MET A 1 35.95 16.28 6.72
N ILE A 2 35.75 14.96 6.77
CA ILE A 2 34.73 14.24 6.02
C ILE A 2 33.58 13.98 6.99
N SER A 3 32.41 14.58 6.72
CA SER A 3 31.19 14.32 7.48
C SER A 3 30.48 13.11 6.87
N GLN A 4 30.46 12.00 7.61
CA GLN A 4 29.68 10.80 7.28
C GLN A 4 28.21 11.04 7.57
N GLN A 5 27.37 10.98 6.52
CA GLN A 5 25.93 10.85 6.68
C GLN A 5 25.58 9.43 7.10
N ALA A 6 24.95 9.32 8.26
CA ALA A 6 24.43 8.07 8.79
C ALA A 6 23.17 7.65 8.01
N HIS A 7 23.26 6.55 7.27
CA HIS A 7 22.12 5.83 6.73
C HIS A 7 21.36 5.13 7.87
N ASN A 8 20.17 5.59 8.18
CA ASN A 8 19.24 4.90 9.07
C ASN A 8 18.73 3.62 8.40
N LEU A 9 19.41 2.52 8.63
CA LEU A 9 18.94 1.18 8.35
C LEU A 9 17.83 0.82 9.36
N TRP A 10 16.61 0.84 8.92
CA TRP A 10 15.48 0.30 9.68
C TRP A 10 15.72 -1.19 9.92
N SER A 11 15.96 -1.52 11.18
CA SER A 11 16.28 -2.85 11.67
C SER A 11 15.13 -3.83 11.41
N ARG A 12 15.45 -4.94 10.74
CA ARG A 12 14.60 -6.13 10.51
C ARG A 12 14.16 -6.85 11.80
N ARG A 13 14.34 -6.25 12.98
CA ARG A 13 14.18 -6.89 14.30
C ARG A 13 12.80 -6.69 14.95
N ALA A 14 11.86 -6.01 14.33
CA ALA A 14 10.54 -5.76 14.91
C ALA A 14 9.49 -6.85 14.59
N PHE A 15 9.84 -7.92 13.88
CA PHE A 15 8.87 -8.96 13.45
C PHE A 15 9.03 -10.31 14.16
N LEU A 16 9.94 -10.46 15.14
CA LEU A 16 10.15 -11.71 15.85
C LEU A 16 10.22 -11.47 17.37
N LYS A 17 9.07 -11.33 18.02
CA LYS A 17 8.91 -11.67 19.43
C LYS A 17 8.01 -12.89 19.54
N VAL A 18 8.57 -14.07 19.30
CA VAL A 18 8.03 -15.34 19.79
C VAL A 18 8.85 -15.71 21.02
N SER A 19 8.18 -15.71 22.15
CA SER A 19 8.76 -16.08 23.45
C SER A 19 9.15 -17.57 23.43
N LEU A 20 10.44 -17.86 23.57
CA LEU A 20 10.95 -19.17 23.89
C LEU A 20 10.75 -19.42 25.39
N VAL A 21 9.78 -20.24 25.74
CA VAL A 21 9.74 -20.88 27.06
C VAL A 21 10.46 -22.22 26.92
N GLY A 22 11.57 -22.34 27.60
CA GLY A 22 12.36 -23.57 27.63
C GLY A 22 11.67 -24.67 28.45
N MET A 23 11.73 -25.89 27.93
CA MET A 23 11.57 -27.11 28.72
C MET A 23 12.57 -28.16 28.24
N ALA A 24 13.34 -28.66 29.19
CA ALA A 24 14.37 -29.66 28.97
C ALA A 24 13.81 -31.07 28.79
N LEU A 25 14.37 -31.75 27.82
CA LEU A 25 14.70 -33.19 27.66
C LEU A 25 13.93 -34.27 28.42
N ILE A 26 13.29 -35.16 27.67
CA ILE A 26 13.47 -36.62 27.72
C ILE A 26 13.18 -37.16 26.31
N GLY A 27 14.07 -38.03 25.81
CA GLY A 27 14.10 -38.50 24.44
C GLY A 27 12.88 -39.30 24.01
N SER A 28 12.11 -38.69 23.16
CA SER A 28 11.24 -39.32 22.19
C SER A 28 11.31 -38.51 20.94
N ARG A 29 11.39 -39.14 19.78
CA ARG A 29 11.31 -38.48 18.47
C ARG A 29 9.95 -37.78 18.38
N LEU A 30 9.83 -36.62 18.97
CA LEU A 30 8.71 -35.73 18.71
C LEU A 30 8.88 -35.26 17.27
N ALA A 31 8.14 -35.88 16.36
CA ALA A 31 7.88 -35.26 15.07
C ALA A 31 7.40 -33.84 15.38
N LEU A 32 8.18 -32.84 15.01
CA LEU A 32 7.75 -31.46 15.07
C LEU A 32 6.46 -31.37 14.24
N PRO A 33 5.38 -30.87 14.81
CA PRO A 33 4.15 -30.73 14.03
C PRO A 33 4.43 -29.85 12.83
N ASP A 34 3.89 -30.24 11.68
CA ASP A 34 4.05 -29.66 10.35
C ASP A 34 3.43 -28.25 10.21
N TRP A 35 3.15 -27.56 11.34
CA TRP A 35 2.66 -26.17 11.38
C TRP A 35 3.75 -25.11 11.25
N ALA A 36 5.02 -25.54 11.11
CA ALA A 36 6.14 -24.66 10.77
C ALA A 36 6.23 -24.38 9.25
N SER A 37 5.25 -24.79 8.44
CA SER A 37 5.09 -24.20 7.12
C SER A 37 4.76 -22.72 7.33
N ALA A 38 5.73 -21.84 7.16
CA ALA A 38 5.50 -20.40 7.11
C ALA A 38 4.33 -20.17 6.17
N GLU A 39 3.18 -19.75 6.72
CA GLU A 39 1.97 -19.54 5.93
C GLU A 39 2.33 -18.63 4.77
N ALA A 40 2.29 -19.17 3.55
CA ALA A 40 2.74 -18.44 2.37
C ALA A 40 1.93 -17.14 2.28
N LEU A 41 2.61 -16.01 2.23
CA LEU A 41 1.96 -14.70 2.12
C LEU A 41 0.98 -14.71 0.94
N PRO A 42 -0.21 -14.10 1.06
CA PRO A 42 -1.07 -13.89 -0.10
C PRO A 42 -0.27 -13.24 -1.22
N GLU A 43 -0.48 -13.66 -2.48
CA GLU A 43 0.19 -13.01 -3.61
C GLU A 43 -0.11 -11.52 -3.62
N GLY A 44 0.91 -10.71 -3.90
CA GLY A 44 0.74 -9.30 -4.22
C GLY A 44 0.19 -9.14 -5.63
N ARG A 45 -1.14 -9.23 -5.79
CA ARG A 45 -1.83 -9.09 -7.07
C ARG A 45 -2.83 -7.95 -7.01
N LEU A 46 -2.79 -7.07 -8.00
CA LEU A 46 -3.70 -5.94 -8.13
C LEU A 46 -4.39 -5.95 -9.49
N ARG A 47 -5.67 -5.57 -9.49
CA ARG A 47 -6.45 -5.23 -10.68
C ARG A 47 -6.89 -3.78 -10.53
N LEU A 48 -6.35 -2.91 -11.34
CA LEU A 48 -6.50 -1.47 -11.21
C LEU A 48 -7.21 -0.90 -12.44
N PHE A 49 -8.08 0.07 -12.23
CA PHE A 49 -8.68 0.90 -13.25
C PHE A 49 -8.47 2.37 -12.90
N ASN A 50 -7.75 3.12 -13.71
CA ASN A 50 -7.56 4.56 -13.53
C ASN A 50 -8.73 5.31 -14.15
N VAL A 51 -9.49 6.04 -13.32
CA VAL A 51 -10.69 6.75 -13.78
C VAL A 51 -10.39 7.96 -14.67
N ASN A 52 -9.16 8.48 -14.63
CA ASN A 52 -8.77 9.65 -15.42
C ASN A 52 -8.21 9.25 -16.79
N SER A 53 -7.26 8.29 -16.85
CA SER A 53 -6.67 7.80 -18.10
C SER A 53 -7.49 6.70 -18.78
N GLN A 54 -8.51 6.11 -18.10
CA GLN A 54 -9.32 4.98 -18.56
C GLN A 54 -8.51 3.70 -18.81
N GLU A 55 -7.29 3.65 -18.32
CA GLU A 55 -6.39 2.49 -18.43
C GLU A 55 -6.75 1.42 -17.41
N ARG A 56 -6.42 0.17 -17.73
CA ARG A 56 -6.51 -0.98 -16.81
C ARG A 56 -5.17 -1.68 -16.71
N LEU A 57 -4.84 -2.13 -15.51
CA LEU A 57 -3.66 -2.92 -15.23
C LEU A 57 -4.05 -4.11 -14.34
N THR A 58 -3.67 -5.33 -14.77
CA THR A 58 -3.73 -6.52 -13.91
C THR A 58 -2.30 -7.02 -13.76
N VAL A 59 -1.80 -7.03 -12.53
CA VAL A 59 -0.38 -7.24 -12.27
C VAL A 59 -0.17 -8.07 -11.02
N ARG A 60 0.86 -8.93 -11.02
CA ARG A 60 1.40 -9.61 -9.84
C ARG A 60 2.77 -9.03 -9.54
N TYR A 61 2.84 -8.15 -8.55
CA TYR A 61 4.08 -7.44 -8.18
C TYR A 61 4.88 -8.15 -7.07
N ARG A 62 4.29 -9.16 -6.39
CA ARG A 62 4.96 -9.95 -5.35
C ARG A 62 4.45 -11.40 -5.37
N ASN A 63 5.36 -12.36 -5.30
CA ASN A 63 5.02 -13.76 -5.20
C ASN A 63 4.73 -14.19 -3.73
N ARG A 64 4.31 -15.44 -3.53
CA ARG A 64 4.00 -16.00 -2.19
C ARG A 64 5.23 -16.13 -1.29
N LEU A 65 6.44 -16.12 -1.86
CA LEU A 65 7.70 -16.13 -1.11
C LEU A 65 8.16 -14.72 -0.69
N GLY A 66 7.33 -13.69 -0.93
CA GLY A 66 7.65 -12.30 -0.58
C GLY A 66 8.60 -11.59 -1.56
N ARG A 67 8.94 -12.20 -2.70
CA ARG A 67 9.85 -11.59 -3.69
C ARG A 67 9.06 -10.65 -4.61
N TYR A 68 9.53 -9.42 -4.72
CA TYR A 68 8.99 -8.41 -5.62
C TYR A 68 9.50 -8.58 -7.04
N ASP A 69 8.61 -8.38 -8.00
CA ASP A 69 8.93 -8.29 -9.43
C ASP A 69 9.15 -6.82 -9.79
N GLN A 70 10.39 -6.47 -10.15
CA GLN A 70 10.78 -5.08 -10.43
C GLN A 70 10.10 -4.54 -11.70
N THR A 71 9.90 -5.38 -12.72
CA THR A 71 9.18 -4.98 -13.94
C THR A 71 7.73 -4.66 -13.61
N ALA A 72 7.07 -5.52 -12.85
CA ALA A 72 5.70 -5.28 -12.40
C ALA A 72 5.57 -4.00 -11.55
N LEU A 73 6.56 -3.68 -10.72
CA LEU A 73 6.59 -2.42 -9.97
C LEU A 73 6.77 -1.20 -10.89
N GLN A 74 7.58 -1.31 -11.95
CA GLN A 74 7.72 -0.26 -12.96
C GLN A 74 6.41 -0.03 -13.72
N ASP A 75 5.70 -1.11 -14.10
CA ASP A 75 4.40 -1.03 -14.75
C ASP A 75 3.37 -0.32 -13.83
N ILE A 76 3.38 -0.64 -12.53
CA ILE A 76 2.53 0.04 -11.53
C ILE A 76 2.89 1.53 -11.44
N ASN A 77 4.17 1.88 -11.39
CA ASN A 77 4.62 3.26 -11.31
C ASN A 77 4.14 4.07 -12.53
N TYR A 78 4.26 3.49 -13.73
CA TYR A 78 3.76 4.11 -14.95
C TYR A 78 2.24 4.25 -14.94
N PHE A 79 1.51 3.21 -14.55
CA PHE A 79 0.06 3.22 -14.46
C PHE A 79 -0.47 4.27 -13.47
N LEU A 80 0.23 4.45 -12.33
CA LEU A 80 -0.13 5.39 -11.26
C LEU A 80 0.49 6.79 -11.43
N ARG A 81 1.06 7.10 -12.59
CA ARG A 81 1.64 8.38 -12.93
C ARG A 81 0.65 9.54 -12.79
N CYS A 82 1.17 10.75 -12.73
CA CYS A 82 0.34 11.95 -12.72
C CYS A 82 -0.40 12.12 -14.06
N TYR A 83 -1.71 11.89 -14.08
CA TYR A 83 -2.52 11.96 -15.30
C TYR A 83 -2.54 13.36 -15.95
N HIS A 84 -2.16 14.40 -15.22
CA HIS A 84 -2.15 15.77 -15.73
C HIS A 84 -0.83 16.14 -16.43
N SER A 85 0.28 15.52 -16.05
CA SER A 85 1.62 15.87 -16.55
C SER A 85 2.40 14.67 -17.09
N ASP A 86 1.82 13.47 -17.07
CA ASP A 86 2.44 12.19 -17.41
C ASP A 86 3.75 11.87 -16.66
N GLN A 87 4.08 12.66 -15.65
CA GLN A 87 5.25 12.41 -14.82
C GLN A 87 5.06 11.14 -14.00
N VAL A 88 6.08 10.29 -14.01
CA VAL A 88 6.14 9.03 -13.26
C VAL A 88 6.89 9.27 -11.95
N CYS A 89 6.46 8.61 -10.88
CA CYS A 89 7.13 8.55 -9.60
C CYS A 89 7.22 7.10 -9.14
N GLN A 90 8.26 6.76 -8.41
CA GLN A 90 8.30 5.49 -7.70
C GLN A 90 7.25 5.51 -6.59
N MET A 91 6.26 4.62 -6.70
CA MET A 91 5.25 4.45 -5.66
C MET A 91 5.82 3.70 -4.47
N ASP A 92 5.40 4.08 -3.27
CA ASP A 92 5.77 3.37 -2.06
C ASP A 92 5.16 1.95 -2.09
N VAL A 93 6.02 0.94 -2.03
CA VAL A 93 5.60 -0.47 -2.02
C VAL A 93 4.72 -0.79 -0.80
N GLN A 94 4.93 -0.10 0.33
CA GLN A 94 4.07 -0.27 1.51
C GLN A 94 2.62 0.15 1.23
N LEU A 95 2.41 1.14 0.35
CA LEU A 95 1.06 1.53 -0.08
C LEU A 95 0.39 0.42 -0.90
N LEU A 96 1.14 -0.27 -1.76
CA LEU A 96 0.63 -1.40 -2.53
C LEU A 96 0.29 -2.59 -1.62
N GLU A 97 1.14 -2.86 -0.62
CA GLU A 97 0.89 -3.89 0.39
C GLU A 97 -0.34 -3.53 1.26
N TYR A 98 -0.48 -2.27 1.64
CA TYR A 98 -1.66 -1.79 2.37
C TYR A 98 -2.95 -2.05 1.59
N LEU A 99 -2.95 -1.68 0.29
CA LEU A 99 -4.07 -1.95 -0.60
C LEU A 99 -4.35 -3.45 -0.74
N ASN A 100 -3.30 -4.26 -0.90
CA ASN A 100 -3.43 -5.72 -1.02
C ASN A 100 -4.03 -6.35 0.24
N GLN A 101 -3.65 -5.88 1.44
CA GLN A 101 -4.24 -6.33 2.71
C GLN A 101 -5.72 -5.91 2.82
N ILE A 102 -6.08 -4.70 2.42
CA ILE A 102 -7.50 -4.30 2.36
C ILE A 102 -8.27 -5.26 1.46
N LEU A 103 -7.77 -5.53 0.25
CA LEU A 103 -8.42 -6.42 -0.72
C LEU A 103 -8.58 -7.84 -0.20
N SER A 104 -7.62 -8.37 0.55
CA SER A 104 -7.73 -9.71 1.14
C SER A 104 -8.89 -9.82 2.13
N LEU A 105 -9.28 -8.72 2.78
CA LEU A 105 -10.35 -8.67 3.78
C LEU A 105 -11.73 -8.28 3.20
N VAL A 106 -11.77 -7.48 2.13
CA VAL A 106 -13.05 -6.98 1.60
C VAL A 106 -13.45 -7.59 0.26
N GLY A 107 -12.56 -8.32 -0.39
CA GLY A 107 -12.82 -8.97 -1.67
C GLY A 107 -11.57 -9.15 -2.53
N GLN A 108 -10.88 -10.25 -2.30
CA GLN A 108 -9.71 -10.62 -3.10
C GLN A 108 -10.05 -10.69 -4.59
N GLY A 109 -9.17 -10.16 -5.45
CA GLY A 109 -9.33 -10.18 -6.90
C GLY A 109 -10.31 -9.13 -7.46
N LYS A 110 -10.96 -8.31 -6.62
CA LYS A 110 -11.78 -7.19 -7.09
C LYS A 110 -10.92 -6.13 -7.79
N GLU A 111 -11.52 -5.47 -8.79
CA GLU A 111 -10.92 -4.30 -9.42
C GLU A 111 -10.96 -3.10 -8.46
N VAL A 112 -9.87 -2.34 -8.42
CA VAL A 112 -9.78 -1.09 -7.66
C VAL A 112 -9.84 0.08 -8.64
N ARG A 113 -10.79 0.98 -8.45
CA ARG A 113 -10.84 2.26 -9.16
C ARG A 113 -9.91 3.24 -8.49
N VAL A 114 -8.94 3.76 -9.24
CA VAL A 114 -7.97 4.76 -8.80
C VAL A 114 -8.41 6.13 -9.29
N PHE A 115 -8.75 7.03 -8.37
CA PHE A 115 -9.15 8.41 -8.66
C PHE A 115 -7.95 9.37 -8.69
N SER A 116 -6.93 9.06 -7.89
CA SER A 116 -5.66 9.79 -7.86
C SER A 116 -4.60 8.90 -7.22
N ALA A 117 -3.36 8.97 -7.73
CA ALA A 117 -2.20 8.37 -7.08
C ALA A 117 -1.07 9.40 -7.06
N TYR A 118 -0.01 9.25 -7.84
CA TYR A 118 1.01 10.28 -7.90
C TYR A 118 0.45 11.59 -8.48
N ARG A 119 0.81 12.70 -7.85
CA ARG A 119 0.56 14.06 -8.33
C ARG A 119 1.89 14.78 -8.45
N SER A 120 2.23 15.28 -9.64
CA SER A 120 3.40 16.13 -9.76
C SER A 120 3.29 17.37 -8.85
N PRO A 121 4.40 17.88 -8.31
CA PRO A 121 4.37 19.07 -7.46
C PRO A 121 3.65 20.27 -8.12
N THR A 122 3.87 20.46 -9.42
CA THR A 122 3.21 21.52 -10.20
C THR A 122 1.69 21.33 -10.22
N TYR A 123 1.21 20.12 -10.49
CA TYR A 123 -0.22 19.84 -10.49
C TYR A 123 -0.82 19.96 -9.08
N ASN A 124 -0.13 19.47 -8.05
CA ASN A 124 -0.60 19.60 -6.67
C ASN A 124 -0.73 21.09 -6.27
N ASN A 125 0.25 21.92 -6.62
CA ASN A 125 0.22 23.38 -6.36
C ASN A 125 -0.94 24.06 -7.10
N LEU A 126 -1.26 23.62 -8.33
CA LEU A 126 -2.43 24.10 -9.06
C LEU A 126 -3.72 23.76 -8.30
N LEU A 127 -3.88 22.51 -7.83
CA LEU A 127 -5.04 22.09 -7.05
C LEU A 127 -5.21 22.86 -5.73
N VAL A 128 -4.10 23.17 -5.04
CA VAL A 128 -4.08 24.00 -3.83
C VAL A 128 -4.60 25.42 -4.16
N ARG A 129 -4.05 26.05 -5.19
CA ARG A 129 -4.48 27.41 -5.61
C ARG A 129 -5.95 27.46 -6.02
N LEU A 130 -6.45 26.39 -6.64
CA LEU A 130 -7.86 26.29 -7.07
C LEU A 130 -8.81 25.85 -5.93
N GLY A 131 -8.33 25.68 -4.72
CA GLY A 131 -9.17 25.23 -3.59
C GLY A 131 -9.81 23.84 -3.79
N ARG A 132 -9.14 22.96 -4.56
CA ARG A 132 -9.68 21.62 -4.90
C ARG A 132 -9.46 20.59 -3.79
N GLY A 133 -9.15 21.03 -2.56
CA GLY A 133 -8.98 20.16 -1.39
C GLY A 133 -7.62 19.46 -1.33
N ALA A 134 -6.65 19.91 -2.11
CA ALA A 134 -5.25 19.49 -1.97
C ALA A 134 -4.55 20.33 -0.90
N VAL A 135 -3.51 19.74 -0.28
CA VAL A 135 -2.65 20.40 0.70
C VAL A 135 -1.24 20.58 0.13
N PRO A 136 -0.47 21.63 0.54
CA PRO A 136 0.86 21.87 0.00
C PRO A 136 1.83 20.70 0.17
N LYS A 137 1.84 20.08 1.38
CA LYS A 137 2.66 18.91 1.71
C LYS A 137 1.85 17.62 1.56
N SER A 138 1.47 17.29 0.33
CA SER A 138 0.65 16.12 0.04
C SER A 138 1.49 14.88 -0.19
N LEU A 139 1.14 13.75 0.45
CA LEU A 139 1.79 12.45 0.23
C LEU A 139 1.55 11.89 -1.19
N HIS A 140 0.59 12.42 -1.93
CA HIS A 140 0.49 12.14 -3.36
C HIS A 140 1.71 12.62 -4.15
N THR A 141 2.41 13.67 -3.69
CA THR A 141 3.58 14.21 -4.40
C THR A 141 4.85 13.38 -4.22
N THR A 142 4.82 12.41 -3.33
CA THR A 142 5.94 11.51 -3.02
C THR A 142 5.62 10.04 -3.32
N GLY A 143 4.50 9.76 -4.02
CA GLY A 143 4.09 8.38 -4.33
C GLY A 143 3.59 7.57 -3.13
N GLN A 144 3.27 8.21 -2.02
CA GLN A 144 2.88 7.61 -0.76
C GLN A 144 1.37 7.63 -0.48
N ALA A 145 0.55 8.08 -1.44
CA ALA A 145 -0.90 8.16 -1.26
C ALA A 145 -1.66 7.76 -2.52
N MET A 146 -2.88 7.24 -2.32
CA MET A 146 -3.85 7.01 -3.39
C MET A 146 -5.28 7.23 -2.92
N ASP A 147 -6.13 7.68 -3.84
CA ASP A 147 -7.56 7.86 -3.66
C ASP A 147 -8.27 6.72 -4.43
N ILE A 148 -9.03 5.86 -3.72
CA ILE A 148 -9.57 4.63 -4.29
C ILE A 148 -11.04 4.37 -3.96
N ALA A 149 -11.69 3.57 -4.81
CA ALA A 149 -12.91 2.85 -4.50
C ALA A 149 -12.83 1.41 -5.03
N ILE A 150 -13.59 0.51 -4.42
CA ILE A 150 -13.67 -0.89 -4.83
C ILE A 150 -15.12 -1.18 -5.23
N PRO A 151 -15.42 -1.35 -6.54
CA PRO A 151 -16.77 -1.64 -7.01
C PRO A 151 -17.39 -2.84 -6.30
N GLY A 152 -18.64 -2.69 -5.86
CA GLY A 152 -19.35 -3.72 -5.10
C GLY A 152 -18.94 -3.82 -3.62
N VAL A 153 -18.11 -2.90 -3.12
CA VAL A 153 -17.79 -2.77 -1.68
C VAL A 153 -18.16 -1.36 -1.23
N ARG A 154 -18.93 -1.24 -0.14
CA ARG A 154 -19.28 0.07 0.41
C ARG A 154 -18.03 0.82 0.88
N LEU A 155 -17.92 2.11 0.55
CA LEU A 155 -16.79 2.95 0.98
C LEU A 155 -16.58 2.94 2.50
N SER A 156 -17.66 2.89 3.29
CA SER A 156 -17.59 2.76 4.74
C SER A 156 -16.95 1.45 5.21
N GLN A 157 -17.10 0.36 4.44
CA GLN A 157 -16.44 -0.92 4.73
C GLN A 157 -14.95 -0.83 4.39
N VAL A 158 -14.58 -0.31 3.20
CA VAL A 158 -13.18 -0.07 2.82
C VAL A 158 -12.48 0.79 3.88
N ARG A 159 -13.12 1.90 4.28
CA ARG A 159 -12.59 2.80 5.32
C ARG A 159 -12.33 2.08 6.64
N ARG A 160 -13.34 1.36 7.16
CA ARG A 160 -13.19 0.63 8.45
C ARG A 160 -12.08 -0.41 8.39
N THR A 161 -12.00 -1.17 7.29
CA THR A 161 -10.93 -2.14 7.10
C THR A 161 -9.56 -1.48 7.09
N ALA A 162 -9.41 -0.37 6.35
CA ALA A 162 -8.17 0.40 6.32
C ALA A 162 -7.79 0.92 7.74
N GLN A 163 -8.74 1.47 8.47
CA GLN A 163 -8.51 1.96 9.84
C GLN A 163 -8.11 0.84 10.81
N MET A 164 -8.70 -0.35 10.68
CA MET A 164 -8.36 -1.52 11.51
C MET A 164 -6.91 -1.98 11.30
N LEU A 165 -6.41 -1.90 10.07
CA LEU A 165 -5.04 -2.28 9.74
C LEU A 165 -3.98 -1.34 10.32
N LYS A 166 -4.31 -0.07 10.61
CA LYS A 166 -3.42 0.95 11.21
C LYS A 166 -2.07 1.10 10.49
N LEU A 167 -2.07 1.00 9.15
CA LEU A 167 -0.84 1.06 8.34
C LEU A 167 -0.55 2.46 7.80
N GLY A 168 -1.42 3.46 8.07
CA GLY A 168 -1.21 4.83 7.63
C GLY A 168 -2.45 5.70 7.78
N GLY A 169 -2.51 6.80 7.03
CA GLY A 169 -3.64 7.73 7.01
C GLY A 169 -4.83 7.20 6.21
N VAL A 170 -6.04 7.51 6.70
CA VAL A 170 -7.31 7.16 6.03
C VAL A 170 -8.23 8.35 6.02
N GLY A 171 -8.46 8.93 4.84
CA GLY A 171 -9.37 10.05 4.62
C GLY A 171 -10.73 9.63 4.07
N ASN A 172 -11.81 10.21 4.58
CA ASN A 172 -13.15 9.92 4.14
C ASN A 172 -13.65 10.96 3.12
N TYR A 173 -13.63 10.62 1.86
CA TYR A 173 -14.15 11.45 0.78
C TYR A 173 -15.39 10.82 0.13
N ALA A 174 -16.28 10.22 0.93
CA ALA A 174 -17.46 9.50 0.45
C ALA A 174 -18.37 10.35 -0.47
N ARG A 175 -18.49 11.67 -0.22
CA ARG A 175 -19.22 12.59 -1.12
C ARG A 175 -18.59 12.71 -2.51
N ARG A 176 -17.29 12.41 -2.64
CA ARG A 176 -16.53 12.39 -3.91
C ARG A 176 -16.39 10.97 -4.48
N GLY A 177 -16.93 9.96 -3.79
CA GLY A 177 -16.94 8.57 -4.25
C GLY A 177 -15.67 7.78 -3.98
N PHE A 178 -14.75 8.22 -3.10
CA PHE A 178 -13.51 7.52 -2.80
C PHE A 178 -13.08 7.61 -1.32
N ILE A 179 -12.11 6.78 -0.96
CA ILE A 179 -11.36 6.80 0.29
C ILE A 179 -9.92 7.12 -0.04
N HIS A 180 -9.32 8.04 0.71
CA HIS A 180 -7.88 8.30 0.66
C HIS A 180 -7.13 7.30 1.55
N LEU A 181 -6.02 6.78 1.04
CA LEU A 181 -5.07 5.94 1.76
C LEU A 181 -3.67 6.53 1.61
N ASP A 182 -2.89 6.52 2.68
CA ASP A 182 -1.47 6.89 2.62
C ASP A 182 -0.62 6.10 3.63
N THR A 183 0.70 6.10 3.44
CA THR A 183 1.69 5.44 4.31
C THR A 183 2.35 6.40 5.31
N GLY A 184 1.76 7.56 5.53
CA GLY A 184 2.18 8.49 6.59
C GLY A 184 1.77 8.03 7.98
N PRO A 185 1.91 8.89 9.00
CA PRO A 185 1.47 8.58 10.36
C PRO A 185 -0.01 8.19 10.40
N VAL A 186 -0.36 7.21 11.26
CA VAL A 186 -1.75 6.76 11.43
C VAL A 186 -2.63 7.94 11.87
N ARG A 187 -3.58 8.31 11.03
CA ARG A 187 -4.56 9.37 11.29
C ARG A 187 -5.83 9.17 10.46
N TYR A 188 -6.94 9.70 10.94
CA TYR A 188 -8.25 9.52 10.31
C TYR A 188 -9.00 10.87 10.23
N TRP A 189 -9.63 11.16 9.06
CA TRP A 189 -10.42 12.39 8.87
C TRP A 189 -11.58 12.19 7.89
#